data_db70aea8685161088f29f75416445466
#
_entry.id   db70aea8685161088f29f75416445466
#
_cell.length_a   1.000
_cell.length_b   1.000
_cell.length_c   1.000
_cell.angle_alpha   90.00
_cell.angle_beta   90.00
_cell.angle_gamma   90.00
#
_symmetry.space_group_name_H-M   'P 1'
#
loop_
_entity.id
_entity.type
_entity.pdbx_description
1 polymer ?
#
loop_
_entity_poly.entity_id
_entity_poly.type
_entity_poly.pdbx_seq_one_letter_code
_entity_poly.pdbx_strand_id
1 'polypeptide(L)'
;MYKRQAKDSPERIAPGKILGQIIKIGFPSACETALYNIAMTLVVRFMNQMDADGLNVTARSYATQIANFSYCIGAALAQANAILTGWHIGAKEYDECDRGTRKAAIYGVITASCLSITFALLGNYIVRIFTNDVQMINLVTKLLAIDIVLEFGRVTNLVYGQALKTSGDAVFPVVMGAVFMYLAAVGGTYFFGLHLGLLAVGAYIGLASDECIRAVGMVLRWKSGKWKNKGLVD
;
A
#
# COMPACT_ATOMS: atom_id res chain seq x y z
N MET A 1 -22.53 -13.80 -20.94
CA MET A 1 -23.16 -13.49 -19.65
C MET A 1 -23.44 -12.01 -19.43
N TYR A 2 -22.71 -11.09 -20.01
CA TYR A 2 -22.87 -9.62 -19.84
C TYR A 2 -24.14 -9.01 -20.46
N LYS A 3 -24.75 -9.63 -21.46
CA LYS A 3 -25.94 -9.07 -22.15
C LYS A 3 -27.29 -9.29 -21.44
N ARG A 4 -27.35 -10.14 -20.39
CA ARG A 4 -28.62 -10.40 -19.68
C ARG A 4 -28.93 -9.44 -18.54
N GLN A 5 -27.93 -8.82 -17.92
CA GLN A 5 -28.12 -7.88 -16.80
C GLN A 5 -28.65 -6.50 -17.23
N ALA A 6 -28.51 -6.13 -18.48
CA ALA A 6 -28.96 -4.81 -18.96
C ALA A 6 -30.45 -4.74 -19.36
N LYS A 7 -31.18 -5.88 -19.39
CA LYS A 7 -32.55 -5.92 -19.89
C LYS A 7 -33.63 -5.89 -18.81
N ASP A 8 -33.29 -6.17 -17.55
CA ASP A 8 -34.29 -6.36 -16.47
C ASP A 8 -34.18 -5.36 -15.32
N SER A 9 -33.57 -4.19 -15.50
CA SER A 9 -33.62 -3.14 -14.47
C SER A 9 -34.77 -2.15 -14.75
N PRO A 10 -35.88 -2.20 -13.99
CA PRO A 10 -37.03 -1.35 -14.23
C PRO A 10 -36.88 0.09 -13.76
N GLU A 11 -35.79 0.48 -13.13
CA GLU A 11 -35.55 1.85 -12.67
C GLU A 11 -34.34 2.48 -13.35
N ARG A 12 -34.58 3.44 -14.24
CA ARG A 12 -33.58 4.40 -14.68
C ARG A 12 -33.24 5.28 -13.48
N ILE A 13 -32.19 4.92 -12.74
CA ILE A 13 -31.66 5.77 -11.68
C ILE A 13 -31.25 7.10 -12.31
N ALA A 14 -31.76 8.21 -11.77
CA ALA A 14 -31.48 9.54 -12.30
C ALA A 14 -29.96 9.76 -12.34
N PRO A 15 -29.38 10.25 -13.44
CA PRO A 15 -27.92 10.42 -13.60
C PRO A 15 -27.26 11.18 -12.46
N GLY A 16 -27.97 12.14 -11.86
CA GLY A 16 -27.48 12.92 -10.71
C GLY A 16 -27.29 12.08 -9.42
N LYS A 17 -28.12 11.06 -9.18
CA LYS A 17 -27.96 10.16 -8.03
C LYS A 17 -26.72 9.27 -8.21
N ILE A 18 -26.51 8.75 -9.43
CA ILE A 18 -25.32 7.95 -9.76
C ILE A 18 -24.06 8.80 -9.60
N LEU A 19 -24.06 10.02 -10.13
CA LEU A 19 -22.92 10.94 -9.99
C LEU A 19 -22.63 11.26 -8.53
N GLY A 20 -23.64 11.51 -7.72
CA GLY A 20 -23.49 11.73 -6.27
C GLY A 20 -22.88 10.54 -5.55
N GLN A 21 -23.25 9.31 -5.89
CA GLN A 21 -22.65 8.09 -5.32
C GLN A 21 -21.19 7.92 -5.76
N ILE A 22 -20.89 8.17 -7.03
CA ILE A 22 -19.52 8.12 -7.55
C ILE A 22 -18.63 9.14 -6.83
N ILE A 23 -19.08 10.38 -6.68
CA ILE A 23 -18.34 11.43 -5.97
C ILE A 23 -18.14 11.07 -4.50
N LYS A 24 -19.18 10.56 -3.83
CA LYS A 24 -19.10 10.17 -2.41
C LYS A 24 -18.05 9.10 -2.14
N ILE A 25 -17.83 8.18 -3.08
CA ILE A 25 -16.83 7.11 -2.97
C ILE A 25 -15.48 7.59 -3.53
N GLY A 26 -15.49 8.29 -4.65
CA GLY A 26 -14.27 8.70 -5.36
C GLY A 26 -13.54 9.85 -4.68
N PHE A 27 -14.24 10.80 -4.07
CA PHE A 27 -13.62 11.97 -3.43
C PHE A 27 -12.68 11.59 -2.27
N PRO A 28 -13.06 10.72 -1.30
CA PRO A 28 -12.13 10.26 -0.27
C PRO A 28 -10.90 9.56 -0.83
N SER A 29 -11.06 8.73 -1.86
CA SER A 29 -9.93 8.05 -2.51
C SER A 29 -9.02 9.02 -3.26
N ALA A 30 -9.56 10.05 -3.90
CA ALA A 30 -8.77 11.10 -4.54
C ALA A 30 -7.98 11.93 -3.51
N CYS A 31 -8.62 12.29 -2.39
CA CYS A 31 -7.94 12.96 -1.27
C CYS A 31 -6.81 12.11 -0.69
N GLU A 32 -7.03 10.80 -0.50
CA GLU A 32 -5.99 9.87 -0.03
C GLU A 32 -4.79 9.87 -0.97
N THR A 33 -5.02 9.78 -2.28
CA THR A 33 -3.96 9.81 -3.28
C THR A 33 -3.20 11.14 -3.28
N ALA A 34 -3.90 12.27 -3.14
CA ALA A 34 -3.29 13.59 -3.04
C ALA A 34 -2.42 13.71 -1.78
N LEU A 35 -2.93 13.29 -0.62
CA LEU A 35 -2.19 13.28 0.64
C LEU A 35 -0.95 12.38 0.56
N TYR A 36 -1.07 11.20 -0.08
CA TYR A 36 0.07 10.32 -0.33
C TYR A 36 1.16 11.00 -1.14
N ASN A 37 0.81 11.64 -2.25
CA ASN A 37 1.78 12.33 -3.11
C ASN A 37 2.47 13.50 -2.38
N ILE A 38 1.73 14.26 -1.56
CA ILE A 38 2.30 15.32 -0.72
C ILE A 38 3.29 14.73 0.29
N ALA A 39 2.92 13.66 0.98
CA ALA A 39 3.79 13.01 1.95
C ALA A 39 5.07 12.48 1.30
N MET A 40 4.97 11.81 0.14
CA MET A 40 6.14 11.32 -0.58
C MET A 40 7.03 12.46 -1.09
N THR A 41 6.46 13.60 -1.48
CA THR A 41 7.21 14.81 -1.83
C THR A 41 7.99 15.34 -0.63
N LEU A 42 7.38 15.35 0.58
CA LEU A 42 8.07 15.75 1.80
C LEU A 42 9.21 14.78 2.17
N VAL A 43 8.99 13.47 2.02
CA VAL A 43 10.06 12.46 2.22
C VAL A 43 11.23 12.73 1.28
N VAL A 44 10.98 12.95 -0.02
CA VAL A 44 12.02 13.27 -1.01
C VAL A 44 12.71 14.58 -0.65
N ARG A 45 11.95 15.61 -0.23
CA ARG A 45 12.52 16.89 0.21
C ARG A 45 13.48 16.71 1.38
N PHE A 46 13.11 15.92 2.39
CA PHE A 46 14.01 15.64 3.52
C PHE A 46 15.24 14.84 3.07
N MET A 47 15.08 13.87 2.18
CA MET A 47 16.21 13.11 1.66
C MET A 47 17.18 13.98 0.85
N ASN A 48 16.68 14.99 0.11
CA ASN A 48 17.54 15.97 -0.57
C ASN A 48 18.34 16.88 0.39
N GLN A 49 17.96 16.95 1.66
CA GLN A 49 18.69 17.69 2.69
C GLN A 49 19.77 16.84 3.37
N MET A 50 19.82 15.52 3.10
CA MET A 50 20.74 14.60 3.75
C MET A 50 22.16 14.66 3.17
N ASP A 51 22.27 14.96 1.88
CA ASP A 51 23.56 15.14 1.21
C ASP A 51 23.46 16.12 0.05
N ALA A 52 24.58 16.77 -0.29
CA ALA A 52 24.67 17.72 -1.39
C ALA A 52 24.77 17.00 -2.76
N ASP A 53 25.23 15.76 -2.79
CA ASP A 53 25.54 15.00 -4.01
C ASP A 53 24.33 14.19 -4.52
N GLY A 54 23.24 14.16 -3.73
CA GLY A 54 22.00 13.46 -4.09
C GLY A 54 22.10 11.93 -4.04
N LEU A 55 23.14 11.38 -3.40
CA LEU A 55 23.38 9.94 -3.29
C LEU A 55 22.19 9.21 -2.67
N ASN A 56 21.65 9.76 -1.57
CA ASN A 56 20.54 9.14 -0.83
C ASN A 56 19.24 9.09 -1.65
N VAL A 57 18.93 10.16 -2.38
CA VAL A 57 17.73 10.22 -3.24
C VAL A 57 17.87 9.27 -4.44
N THR A 58 19.06 9.22 -5.04
CA THR A 58 19.35 8.32 -6.16
C THR A 58 19.30 6.85 -5.72
N ALA A 59 19.87 6.52 -4.56
CA ALA A 59 19.80 5.18 -3.98
C ALA A 59 18.35 4.75 -3.71
N ARG A 60 17.54 5.66 -3.15
CA ARG A 60 16.10 5.42 -2.99
C ARG A 60 15.42 5.14 -4.32
N SER A 61 15.75 5.89 -5.36
CA SER A 61 15.15 5.70 -6.70
C SER A 61 15.45 4.31 -7.25
N TYR A 62 16.70 3.85 -7.16
CA TYR A 62 17.07 2.49 -7.58
C TYR A 62 16.37 1.42 -6.73
N ALA A 63 16.39 1.55 -5.40
CA ALA A 63 15.73 0.60 -4.52
C ALA A 63 14.22 0.52 -4.82
N THR A 64 13.54 1.66 -5.00
CA THR A 64 12.11 1.72 -5.32
C THR A 64 11.79 1.07 -6.66
N GLN A 65 12.62 1.28 -7.70
CA GLN A 65 12.40 0.66 -9.01
C GLN A 65 12.51 -0.87 -8.94
N ILE A 66 13.46 -1.39 -8.18
CA ILE A 66 13.60 -2.84 -7.96
C ILE A 66 12.43 -3.37 -7.12
N ALA A 67 12.06 -2.69 -6.04
CA ALA A 67 10.97 -3.08 -5.16
C ALA A 67 9.58 -3.03 -5.85
N ASN A 68 9.41 -2.21 -6.89
CA ASN A 68 8.16 -2.13 -7.63
C ASN A 68 7.70 -3.48 -8.21
N PHE A 69 8.60 -4.39 -8.51
CA PHE A 69 8.22 -5.74 -8.96
C PHE A 69 7.48 -6.52 -7.86
N SER A 70 7.96 -6.46 -6.61
CA SER A 70 7.26 -7.07 -5.46
C SER A 70 5.93 -6.38 -5.19
N TYR A 71 5.92 -5.05 -5.22
CA TYR A 71 4.71 -4.23 -5.05
C TYR A 71 3.62 -4.60 -6.06
N CYS A 72 3.96 -4.75 -7.35
CA CYS A 72 2.98 -5.07 -8.40
C CYS A 72 2.26 -6.39 -8.13
N ILE A 73 2.96 -7.41 -7.61
CA ILE A 73 2.34 -8.69 -7.25
C ILE A 73 1.36 -8.51 -6.09
N GLY A 74 1.78 -7.80 -5.04
CA GLY A 74 0.93 -7.49 -3.89
C GLY A 74 -0.31 -6.70 -4.28
N ALA A 75 -0.14 -5.67 -5.13
CA ALA A 75 -1.23 -4.83 -5.62
C ALA A 75 -2.22 -5.62 -6.49
N ALA A 76 -1.72 -6.51 -7.37
CA ALA A 76 -2.57 -7.36 -8.21
C ALA A 76 -3.43 -8.31 -7.35
N LEU A 77 -2.84 -8.94 -6.33
CA LEU A 77 -3.57 -9.80 -5.40
C LEU A 77 -4.59 -9.03 -4.56
N ALA A 78 -4.24 -7.83 -4.09
CA ALA A 78 -5.15 -6.97 -3.36
C ALA A 78 -6.35 -6.56 -4.23
N GLN A 79 -6.11 -6.21 -5.50
CA GLN A 79 -7.16 -5.85 -6.45
C GLN A 79 -8.07 -7.04 -6.78
N ALA A 80 -7.50 -8.23 -7.04
CA ALA A 80 -8.28 -9.45 -7.28
C ALA A 80 -9.14 -9.80 -6.07
N ASN A 81 -8.57 -9.71 -4.85
CA ASN A 81 -9.30 -9.94 -3.62
C ASN A 81 -10.44 -8.93 -3.42
N ALA A 82 -10.23 -7.66 -3.77
CA ALA A 82 -11.28 -6.63 -3.67
C ALA A 82 -12.51 -6.98 -4.54
N ILE A 83 -12.29 -7.51 -5.75
CA ILE A 83 -13.38 -7.97 -6.62
C ILE A 83 -14.15 -9.12 -5.97
N LEU A 84 -13.45 -10.15 -5.47
CA LEU A 84 -14.07 -11.29 -4.78
C LEU A 84 -14.79 -10.86 -3.51
N THR A 85 -14.20 -9.94 -2.73
CA THR A 85 -14.83 -9.33 -1.55
C THR A 85 -16.16 -8.68 -1.92
N GLY A 86 -16.21 -7.91 -3.00
CA GLY A 86 -17.45 -7.29 -3.47
C GLY A 86 -18.53 -8.32 -3.83
N TRP A 87 -18.17 -9.43 -4.47
CA TRP A 87 -19.10 -10.50 -4.81
C TRP A 87 -19.64 -11.21 -3.57
N HIS A 88 -18.78 -11.61 -2.64
CA HIS A 88 -19.19 -12.29 -1.41
C HIS A 88 -20.07 -11.40 -0.51
N ILE A 89 -19.79 -10.10 -0.44
CA ILE A 89 -20.61 -9.15 0.31
C ILE A 89 -21.99 -9.04 -0.34
N GLY A 90 -22.05 -8.90 -1.68
CA GLY A 90 -23.32 -8.87 -2.42
C GLY A 90 -24.14 -10.15 -2.25
N ALA A 91 -23.49 -11.30 -2.11
CA ALA A 91 -24.12 -12.59 -1.83
C ALA A 91 -24.39 -12.83 -0.34
N LYS A 92 -24.00 -11.91 0.56
CA LYS A 92 -24.07 -12.04 2.04
C LYS A 92 -23.25 -13.23 2.60
N GLU A 93 -22.22 -13.66 1.87
CA GLU A 93 -21.32 -14.78 2.20
C GLU A 93 -20.11 -14.27 3.01
N TYR A 94 -20.35 -13.72 4.20
CA TYR A 94 -19.29 -13.05 5.01
C TYR A 94 -18.16 -13.97 5.44
N ASP A 95 -18.41 -15.26 5.67
CA ASP A 95 -17.39 -16.21 6.11
C ASP A 95 -16.45 -16.60 4.95
N GLU A 96 -16.96 -16.72 3.73
CA GLU A 96 -16.14 -16.94 2.54
C GLU A 96 -15.31 -15.69 2.22
N CYS A 97 -15.90 -14.49 2.40
CA CYS A 97 -15.21 -13.23 2.27
C CYS A 97 -14.02 -13.12 3.23
N ASP A 98 -14.20 -13.45 4.52
CA ASP A 98 -13.10 -13.45 5.51
C ASP A 98 -12.02 -14.48 5.16
N ARG A 99 -12.43 -15.70 4.80
CA ARG A 99 -11.51 -16.76 4.42
C ARG A 99 -10.71 -16.40 3.17
N GLY A 100 -11.37 -15.84 2.15
CA GLY A 100 -10.76 -15.38 0.90
C GLY A 100 -9.73 -14.29 1.15
N THR A 101 -10.10 -13.25 1.90
CA THR A 101 -9.22 -12.13 2.23
C THR A 101 -7.99 -12.58 3.02
N ARG A 102 -8.17 -13.51 3.99
CA ARG A 102 -7.05 -14.06 4.75
C ARG A 102 -6.09 -14.87 3.87
N LYS A 103 -6.61 -15.70 2.97
CA LYS A 103 -5.80 -16.46 2.01
C LYS A 103 -5.05 -15.52 1.07
N ALA A 104 -5.71 -14.51 0.51
CA ALA A 104 -5.08 -13.51 -0.35
C ALA A 104 -3.95 -12.77 0.37
N ALA A 105 -4.14 -12.38 1.64
CA ALA A 105 -3.10 -11.76 2.43
C ALA A 105 -1.89 -12.68 2.66
N ILE A 106 -2.13 -13.95 3.05
CA ILE A 106 -1.06 -14.92 3.29
C ILE A 106 -0.27 -15.18 1.99
N TYR A 107 -0.94 -15.50 0.89
CA TYR A 107 -0.27 -15.74 -0.39
C TYR A 107 0.45 -14.49 -0.91
N GLY A 108 -0.18 -13.33 -0.78
CA GLY A 108 0.43 -12.05 -1.16
C GLY A 108 1.70 -11.76 -0.37
N VAL A 109 1.66 -11.93 0.94
CA VAL A 109 2.83 -11.73 1.81
C VAL A 109 3.93 -12.72 1.49
N ILE A 110 3.62 -14.03 1.32
CA ILE A 110 4.63 -15.04 1.00
C ILE A 110 5.29 -14.71 -0.35
N THR A 111 4.51 -14.45 -1.40
CA THR A 111 5.06 -14.20 -2.74
C THR A 111 5.88 -12.92 -2.79
N ALA A 112 5.38 -11.80 -2.23
CA ALA A 112 6.10 -10.55 -2.21
C ALA A 112 7.36 -10.62 -1.34
N SER A 113 7.30 -11.26 -0.16
CA SER A 113 8.47 -11.43 0.71
C SER A 113 9.53 -12.33 0.07
N CYS A 114 9.16 -13.43 -0.59
CA CYS A 114 10.12 -14.26 -1.32
C CYS A 114 10.84 -13.45 -2.41
N LEU A 115 10.10 -12.59 -3.13
CA LEU A 115 10.69 -11.77 -4.18
C LEU A 115 11.59 -10.68 -3.60
N SER A 116 11.15 -9.98 -2.53
CA SER A 116 11.97 -8.96 -1.85
C SER A 116 13.24 -9.56 -1.24
N ILE A 117 13.16 -10.75 -0.65
CA ILE A 117 14.35 -11.48 -0.16
C ILE A 117 15.29 -11.79 -1.33
N THR A 118 14.77 -12.25 -2.46
CA THR A 118 15.58 -12.52 -3.66
C THR A 118 16.26 -11.25 -4.15
N PHE A 119 15.57 -10.13 -4.19
CA PHE A 119 16.15 -8.84 -4.58
C PHE A 119 17.19 -8.34 -3.57
N ALA A 120 16.97 -8.54 -2.28
CA ALA A 120 17.96 -8.17 -1.27
C ALA A 120 19.25 -9.02 -1.37
N LEU A 121 19.11 -10.34 -1.59
CA LEU A 121 20.25 -11.24 -1.76
C LEU A 121 21.02 -10.99 -3.06
N LEU A 122 20.30 -10.70 -4.14
CA LEU A 122 20.89 -10.41 -5.45
C LEU A 122 21.19 -8.92 -5.66
N GLY A 123 20.92 -8.07 -4.67
CA GLY A 123 20.99 -6.61 -4.77
C GLY A 123 22.33 -6.13 -5.33
N ASN A 124 23.44 -6.67 -4.87
CA ASN A 124 24.76 -6.33 -5.39
C ASN A 124 24.93 -6.59 -6.91
N TYR A 125 24.35 -7.66 -7.42
CA TYR A 125 24.42 -8.00 -8.84
C TYR A 125 23.45 -7.14 -9.66
N ILE A 126 22.23 -6.96 -9.16
CA ILE A 126 21.18 -6.18 -9.84
C ILE A 126 21.59 -4.71 -9.94
N VAL A 127 22.09 -4.12 -8.85
CA VAL A 127 22.46 -2.70 -8.84
C VAL A 127 23.67 -2.42 -9.72
N ARG A 128 24.58 -3.36 -9.89
CA ARG A 128 25.72 -3.25 -10.82
C ARG A 128 25.32 -3.10 -12.29
N ILE A 129 24.10 -3.48 -12.65
CA ILE A 129 23.58 -3.23 -14.01
C ILE A 129 23.37 -1.71 -14.23
N PHE A 130 23.10 -0.96 -13.16
CA PHE A 130 22.78 0.48 -13.23
C PHE A 130 23.98 1.37 -12.89
N THR A 131 24.91 0.91 -12.02
CA THR A 131 26.06 1.71 -11.59
C THR A 131 27.22 0.84 -11.14
N ASN A 132 28.45 1.38 -11.30
CA ASN A 132 29.67 0.78 -10.78
C ASN A 132 30.14 1.43 -9.46
N ASP A 133 29.42 2.42 -8.96
CA ASP A 133 29.75 3.09 -7.69
C ASP A 133 29.48 2.14 -6.50
N VAL A 134 30.54 1.78 -5.81
CA VAL A 134 30.51 0.85 -4.66
C VAL A 134 29.68 1.43 -3.50
N GLN A 135 29.71 2.74 -3.27
CA GLN A 135 28.94 3.38 -2.22
C GLN A 135 27.45 3.28 -2.52
N MET A 136 27.06 3.57 -3.76
CA MET A 136 25.70 3.44 -4.25
C MET A 136 25.21 1.99 -4.13
N ILE A 137 25.98 1.01 -4.60
CA ILE A 137 25.64 -0.42 -4.55
C ILE A 137 25.37 -0.85 -3.10
N ASN A 138 26.28 -0.52 -2.18
CA ASN A 138 26.16 -0.88 -0.77
C ASN A 138 24.92 -0.22 -0.12
N LEU A 139 24.64 1.04 -0.44
CA LEU A 139 23.50 1.76 0.10
C LEU A 139 22.18 1.14 -0.42
N VAL A 140 22.05 0.95 -1.73
CA VAL A 140 20.83 0.36 -2.32
C VAL A 140 20.58 -1.05 -1.76
N THR A 141 21.62 -1.88 -1.62
CA THR A 141 21.48 -3.22 -1.03
C THR A 141 20.97 -3.18 0.40
N LYS A 142 21.44 -2.21 1.21
CA LYS A 142 20.88 -1.99 2.56
C LYS A 142 19.43 -1.58 2.53
N LEU A 143 19.05 -0.70 1.61
CA LEU A 143 17.64 -0.28 1.47
C LEU A 143 16.75 -1.46 1.07
N LEU A 144 17.19 -2.31 0.14
CA LEU A 144 16.47 -3.53 -0.26
C LEU A 144 16.31 -4.53 0.90
N ALA A 145 17.28 -4.61 1.83
CA ALA A 145 17.14 -5.44 3.03
C ALA A 145 16.02 -4.93 3.97
N ILE A 146 15.90 -3.61 4.12
CA ILE A 146 14.81 -3.00 4.90
C ILE A 146 13.46 -3.15 4.17
N ASP A 147 13.49 -3.12 2.84
CA ASP A 147 12.31 -3.27 2.00
C ASP A 147 11.60 -4.62 2.20
N ILE A 148 12.28 -5.66 2.65
CA ILE A 148 11.66 -6.94 3.03
C ILE A 148 10.57 -6.71 4.09
N VAL A 149 10.89 -5.95 5.15
CA VAL A 149 9.94 -5.62 6.23
C VAL A 149 8.86 -4.67 5.72
N LEU A 150 9.25 -3.72 4.89
CA LEU A 150 8.33 -2.76 4.27
C LEU A 150 7.30 -3.46 3.41
N GLU A 151 7.70 -4.40 2.54
CA GLU A 151 6.79 -5.15 1.66
C GLU A 151 5.86 -6.09 2.44
N PHE A 152 6.35 -6.72 3.51
CA PHE A 152 5.50 -7.50 4.41
C PHE A 152 4.34 -6.65 4.96
N GLY A 153 4.63 -5.46 5.47
CA GLY A 153 3.63 -4.51 5.94
C GLY A 153 2.72 -4.02 4.81
N ARG A 154 3.31 -3.62 3.70
CA ARG A 154 2.62 -3.03 2.54
C ARG A 154 1.58 -3.97 1.94
N VAL A 155 1.95 -5.22 1.65
CA VAL A 155 1.01 -6.19 1.06
C VAL A 155 -0.15 -6.49 2.00
N THR A 156 0.13 -6.65 3.29
CA THR A 156 -0.92 -6.84 4.30
C THR A 156 -1.86 -5.64 4.34
N ASN A 157 -1.31 -4.42 4.40
CA ASN A 157 -2.07 -3.17 4.37
C ASN A 157 -2.92 -3.04 3.10
N LEU A 158 -2.36 -3.35 1.92
CA LEU A 158 -3.07 -3.29 0.65
C LEU A 158 -4.25 -4.26 0.59
N VAL A 159 -4.05 -5.53 0.95
CA VAL A 159 -5.12 -6.55 0.83
C VAL A 159 -6.27 -6.24 1.79
N TYR A 160 -5.99 -6.02 3.07
CA TYR A 160 -7.04 -5.71 4.03
C TYR A 160 -7.63 -4.31 3.84
N GLY A 161 -6.83 -3.33 3.45
CA GLY A 161 -7.28 -1.98 3.15
C GLY A 161 -8.26 -1.93 1.98
N GLN A 162 -7.95 -2.62 0.88
CA GLN A 162 -8.86 -2.73 -0.27
C GLN A 162 -10.14 -3.51 0.08
N ALA A 163 -10.02 -4.60 0.85
CA ALA A 163 -11.19 -5.35 1.30
C ALA A 163 -12.11 -4.49 2.18
N LEU A 164 -11.57 -3.70 3.12
CA LEU A 164 -12.33 -2.76 3.94
C LEU A 164 -13.03 -1.69 3.09
N LYS A 165 -12.32 -1.09 2.12
CA LYS A 165 -12.91 -0.09 1.21
C LYS A 165 -14.06 -0.70 0.41
N THR A 166 -13.87 -1.90 -0.13
CA THR A 166 -14.88 -2.61 -0.92
C THR A 166 -16.09 -3.01 -0.07
N SER A 167 -15.90 -3.31 1.22
CA SER A 167 -17.00 -3.61 2.13
C SER A 167 -17.79 -2.39 2.62
N GLY A 168 -17.45 -1.18 2.16
CA GLY A 168 -18.08 0.07 2.59
C GLY A 168 -17.44 0.74 3.79
N ASP A 169 -16.42 0.14 4.42
CA ASP A 169 -15.66 0.74 5.53
C ASP A 169 -14.44 1.52 5.02
N ALA A 170 -14.65 2.43 4.06
CA ALA A 170 -13.58 3.18 3.39
C ALA A 170 -12.94 4.27 4.27
N VAL A 171 -13.68 4.83 5.22
CA VAL A 171 -13.19 5.94 6.05
C VAL A 171 -12.02 5.52 6.94
N PHE A 172 -12.09 4.33 7.52
CA PHE A 172 -11.03 3.85 8.43
C PHE A 172 -9.67 3.71 7.73
N PRO A 173 -9.54 3.01 6.57
CA PRO A 173 -8.27 2.95 5.82
C PRO A 173 -7.73 4.33 5.43
N VAL A 174 -8.60 5.25 4.99
CA VAL A 174 -8.19 6.60 4.59
C VAL A 174 -7.63 7.39 5.76
N VAL A 175 -8.30 7.39 6.91
CA VAL A 175 -7.84 8.11 8.12
C VAL A 175 -6.55 7.50 8.65
N MET A 176 -6.48 6.16 8.76
CA MET A 176 -5.25 5.47 9.17
C MET A 176 -4.10 5.78 8.21
N GLY A 177 -4.35 5.73 6.89
CA GLY A 177 -3.36 6.07 5.88
C GLY A 177 -2.85 7.50 6.05
N ALA A 178 -3.76 8.48 6.15
CA ALA A 178 -3.38 9.88 6.30
C ALA A 178 -2.56 10.12 7.59
N VAL A 179 -3.05 9.65 8.74
CA VAL A 179 -2.41 9.90 10.04
C VAL A 179 -1.02 9.27 10.10
N PHE A 180 -0.92 7.96 9.85
CA PHE A 180 0.36 7.25 10.05
C PHE A 180 1.38 7.54 8.96
N MET A 181 0.96 7.80 7.73
CA MET A 181 1.87 8.24 6.68
C MET A 181 2.59 9.56 7.05
N TYR A 182 1.91 10.54 7.64
CA TYR A 182 2.56 11.77 8.09
C TYR A 182 3.36 11.57 9.38
N LEU A 183 2.86 10.78 10.34
CA LEU A 183 3.57 10.55 11.59
C LEU A 183 4.77 9.60 11.42
N ALA A 184 4.57 8.44 10.79
CA ALA A 184 5.60 7.41 10.72
C ALA A 184 6.47 7.54 9.46
N ALA A 185 5.90 7.74 8.25
CA ALA A 185 6.72 7.86 7.05
C ALA A 185 7.44 9.21 6.99
N VAL A 186 6.72 10.33 7.06
CA VAL A 186 7.31 11.68 6.98
C VAL A 186 8.07 12.01 8.26
N GLY A 187 7.44 11.84 9.42
CA GLY A 187 8.06 12.08 10.73
C GLY A 187 9.23 11.14 11.00
N GLY A 188 9.13 9.87 10.64
CA GLY A 188 10.22 8.90 10.73
C GLY A 188 11.38 9.23 9.80
N THR A 189 11.12 9.68 8.58
CA THR A 189 12.18 10.16 7.67
C THR A 189 12.92 11.35 8.27
N TYR A 190 12.22 12.31 8.85
CA TYR A 190 12.83 13.44 9.54
C TYR A 190 13.63 12.99 10.76
N PHE A 191 13.03 12.19 11.64
CA PHE A 191 13.64 11.79 12.91
C PHE A 191 14.81 10.82 12.70
N PHE A 192 14.59 9.69 12.04
CA PHE A 192 15.65 8.69 11.83
C PHE A 192 16.64 9.13 10.75
N GLY A 193 16.16 9.75 9.67
CA GLY A 193 17.02 10.13 8.54
C GLY A 193 17.86 11.37 8.84
N LEU A 194 17.24 12.48 9.21
CA LEU A 194 17.93 13.75 9.44
C LEU A 194 18.44 13.90 10.89
N HIS A 195 17.57 13.73 11.89
CA HIS A 195 17.92 14.02 13.27
C HIS A 195 18.92 13.00 13.85
N LEU A 196 18.73 11.70 13.61
CA LEU A 196 19.67 10.66 14.01
C LEU A 196 20.80 10.43 12.99
N GLY A 197 20.79 11.07 11.84
CA GLY A 197 21.84 10.97 10.84
C GLY A 197 21.92 9.62 10.12
N LEU A 198 20.87 8.79 10.18
CA LEU A 198 20.84 7.50 9.48
C LEU A 198 20.56 7.63 7.97
N LEU A 199 20.35 8.85 7.49
CA LEU A 199 20.17 9.21 6.07
C LEU A 199 19.05 8.37 5.40
N ALA A 200 19.29 7.85 4.18
CA ALA A 200 18.31 7.03 3.45
C ALA A 200 17.85 5.77 4.20
N VAL A 201 18.74 5.17 5.00
CA VAL A 201 18.40 4.02 5.85
C VAL A 201 17.34 4.40 6.87
N GLY A 202 17.49 5.55 7.53
CA GLY A 202 16.50 6.09 8.47
C GLY A 202 15.17 6.40 7.81
N ALA A 203 15.17 6.95 6.59
CA ALA A 203 13.96 7.17 5.81
C ALA A 203 13.22 5.85 5.51
N TYR A 204 13.94 4.79 5.12
CA TYR A 204 13.34 3.47 4.88
C TYR A 204 12.79 2.81 6.15
N ILE A 205 13.43 3.01 7.30
CA ILE A 205 12.90 2.57 8.60
C ILE A 205 11.57 3.29 8.89
N GLY A 206 11.48 4.60 8.63
CA GLY A 206 10.24 5.36 8.77
C GLY A 206 9.12 4.83 7.87
N LEU A 207 9.43 4.58 6.60
CA LEU A 207 8.48 4.02 5.62
C LEU A 207 8.03 2.60 6.01
N ALA A 208 8.95 1.73 6.43
CA ALA A 208 8.62 0.37 6.87
C ALA A 208 7.75 0.39 8.14
N SER A 209 8.04 1.28 9.07
CA SER A 209 7.24 1.47 10.29
C SER A 209 5.81 1.90 9.97
N ASP A 210 5.63 2.84 9.04
CA ASP A 210 4.31 3.28 8.57
C ASP A 210 3.50 2.11 8.01
N GLU A 211 4.07 1.36 7.07
CA GLU A 211 3.37 0.24 6.45
C GLU A 211 3.01 -0.86 7.46
N CYS A 212 3.91 -1.18 8.39
CA CYS A 212 3.64 -2.19 9.43
C CYS A 212 2.55 -1.74 10.41
N ILE A 213 2.57 -0.48 10.86
CA ILE A 213 1.55 0.05 11.79
C ILE A 213 0.18 0.05 11.10
N ARG A 214 0.12 0.51 9.85
CA ARG A 214 -1.13 0.48 9.07
C ARG A 214 -1.61 -0.94 8.84
N ALA A 215 -0.73 -1.88 8.51
CA ALA A 215 -1.07 -3.29 8.35
C ALA A 215 -1.74 -3.87 9.60
N VAL A 216 -1.16 -3.63 10.78
CA VAL A 216 -1.75 -4.05 12.06
C VAL A 216 -3.13 -3.42 12.26
N GLY A 217 -3.27 -2.13 12.01
CA GLY A 217 -4.55 -1.42 12.12
C GLY A 217 -5.62 -2.00 11.19
N MET A 218 -5.27 -2.29 9.91
CA MET A 218 -6.19 -2.88 8.94
C MET A 218 -6.63 -4.29 9.35
N VAL A 219 -5.69 -5.14 9.80
CA VAL A 219 -6.00 -6.50 10.27
C VAL A 219 -6.91 -6.46 11.50
N LEU A 220 -6.63 -5.60 12.48
CA LEU A 220 -7.46 -5.45 13.67
C LEU A 220 -8.87 -4.95 13.31
N ARG A 221 -8.96 -3.97 12.40
CA ARG A 221 -10.26 -3.47 11.90
C ARG A 221 -11.05 -4.56 11.21
N TRP A 222 -10.41 -5.34 10.33
CA TRP A 222 -11.05 -6.46 9.64
C TRP A 222 -11.56 -7.51 10.63
N LYS A 223 -10.70 -7.94 11.56
CA LYS A 223 -11.06 -8.92 12.61
C LYS A 223 -12.19 -8.47 13.53
N SER A 224 -12.36 -7.17 13.72
CA SER A 224 -13.47 -6.62 14.55
C SER A 224 -14.86 -6.88 13.96
N GLY A 225 -14.95 -7.31 12.70
CA GLY A 225 -16.22 -7.59 12.02
C GLY A 225 -17.08 -6.35 11.71
N LYS A 226 -16.64 -5.15 12.05
CA LYS A 226 -17.43 -3.91 11.87
C LYS A 226 -17.77 -3.61 10.42
N TRP A 227 -16.99 -4.12 9.48
CA TRP A 227 -17.23 -4.01 8.05
C TRP A 227 -18.49 -4.76 7.58
N LYS A 228 -18.90 -5.84 8.29
CA LYS A 228 -20.09 -6.64 7.97
C LYS A 228 -21.39 -5.82 8.02
N ASN A 229 -21.41 -4.76 8.84
CA ASN A 229 -22.59 -3.91 9.06
C ASN A 229 -22.55 -2.60 8.25
N LYS A 230 -21.60 -2.45 7.33
CA LYS A 230 -21.42 -1.23 6.52
C LYS A 230 -21.71 -1.43 5.03
N GLY A 231 -22.34 -2.57 4.67
CA GLY A 231 -22.69 -2.89 3.29
C GLY A 231 -23.41 -1.73 2.58
N LEU A 232 -23.03 -1.48 1.34
CA LEU A 232 -23.64 -0.44 0.47
C LEU A 232 -25.00 -0.88 -0.11
N VAL A 233 -25.44 -2.11 0.21
CA VAL A 233 -26.70 -2.70 -0.29
C VAL A 233 -27.53 -3.10 0.93
N ASP A 234 -28.67 -2.44 1.12
CA ASP A 234 -29.71 -2.81 2.07
C ASP A 234 -30.44 -4.09 1.63
#